data_6780824de597022230ad68472030c0e9
#
_entry.id   6780824de597022230ad68472030c0e9
#
_cell.length_a   1.000
_cell.length_b   1.000
_cell.length_c   1.000
_cell.angle_alpha   90.00
_cell.angle_beta   90.00
_cell.angle_gamma   90.00
#
_symmetry.space_group_name_H-M   'P 1'
#
loop_
_entity.id
_entity.type
_entity.pdbx_description
1 polymer ?
#
loop_
_entity_poly.entity_id
_entity_poly.type
_entity_poly.pdbx_seq_one_letter_code
_entity_poly.pdbx_strand_id
1 'polypeptide(L)'
;EHIVKGDAAAALAEFSAQYEACASPPVVLTDLADFTHLVTRMKYVPDAAGDQSLSEIERVRGVEFANSIAVTALSRMWQMLLKGIPETEASSRPAGAAEMVLIRLAHAANLPSPEDAARRLAELSHGEGGGNGVRAPQSYGGNGGQPTAYSNTSSAVSRQPDAPMRAQSGGA
;
A
#
# COMPACT_ATOMS: atom_id res chain seq x y z
N GLU A 1 -5.49 4.37 -16.94
CA GLU A 1 -5.48 3.07 -17.64
C GLU A 1 -4.14 2.34 -17.44
N HIS A 2 -2.99 2.95 -17.79
CA HIS A 2 -1.64 2.37 -17.68
C HIS A 2 -1.31 1.87 -16.27
N ILE A 3 -1.67 2.64 -15.24
CA ILE A 3 -1.46 2.26 -13.83
C ILE A 3 -2.16 0.93 -13.49
N VAL A 4 -3.42 0.77 -13.90
CA VAL A 4 -4.20 -0.45 -13.62
C VAL A 4 -3.63 -1.67 -14.35
N LYS A 5 -3.04 -1.46 -15.53
CA LYS A 5 -2.31 -2.50 -16.28
C LYS A 5 -0.92 -2.80 -15.72
N GLY A 6 -0.44 -1.97 -14.77
CA GLY A 6 0.91 -2.06 -14.23
C GLY A 6 2.00 -1.60 -15.19
N ASP A 7 1.62 -0.89 -16.24
CA ASP A 7 2.54 -0.30 -17.21
C ASP A 7 3.06 1.04 -16.70
N ALA A 8 4.11 0.97 -15.87
CA ALA A 8 4.74 2.14 -15.30
C ALA A 8 5.39 3.04 -16.37
N ALA A 9 5.94 2.45 -17.43
CA ALA A 9 6.61 3.21 -18.49
C ALA A 9 5.60 4.09 -19.24
N ALA A 10 4.47 3.52 -19.67
CA ALA A 10 3.43 4.28 -20.34
C ALA A 10 2.76 5.31 -19.39
N ALA A 11 2.61 5.00 -18.10
CA ALA A 11 2.08 5.95 -17.12
C ALA A 11 3.00 7.16 -16.95
N LEU A 12 4.33 6.96 -16.93
CA LEU A 12 5.31 8.04 -16.85
C LEU A 12 5.36 8.87 -18.15
N ALA A 13 5.27 8.23 -19.31
CA ALA A 13 5.21 8.94 -20.58
C ALA A 13 4.00 9.88 -20.68
N GLU A 14 2.83 9.39 -20.26
CA GLU A 14 1.60 10.20 -20.19
C GLU A 14 1.75 11.37 -19.19
N PHE A 15 2.31 11.11 -18.01
CA PHE A 15 2.58 12.14 -17.03
C PHE A 15 3.54 13.21 -17.56
N SER A 16 4.63 12.81 -18.23
CA SER A 16 5.58 13.73 -18.85
C SER A 16 4.91 14.64 -19.90
N ALA A 17 4.05 14.06 -20.74
CA ALA A 17 3.31 14.85 -21.74
C ALA A 17 2.39 15.89 -21.08
N GLN A 18 1.71 15.53 -19.99
CA GLN A 18 0.87 16.46 -19.23
C GLN A 18 1.71 17.54 -18.53
N TYR A 19 2.86 17.17 -17.97
CA TYR A 19 3.79 18.11 -17.33
C TYR A 19 4.38 19.10 -18.33
N GLU A 20 4.76 18.66 -19.53
CA GLU A 20 5.20 19.52 -20.63
C GLU A 20 4.09 20.47 -21.09
N ALA A 21 2.84 20.04 -21.00
CA ALA A 21 1.65 20.89 -21.22
C ALA A 21 1.30 21.78 -20.01
N CYS A 22 2.23 21.98 -19.07
CA CYS A 22 2.12 22.81 -17.88
C CYS A 22 1.14 22.30 -16.81
N ALA A 23 0.80 21.01 -16.77
CA ALA A 23 0.03 20.46 -15.67
C ALA A 23 0.89 20.39 -14.40
N SER A 24 0.31 20.80 -13.26
CA SER A 24 0.99 20.72 -11.97
C SER A 24 1.03 19.28 -11.46
N PRO A 25 2.18 18.72 -11.04
CA PRO A 25 2.29 17.35 -10.56
C PRO A 25 1.31 16.96 -9.44
N PRO A 26 1.11 17.78 -8.38
CA PRO A 26 0.10 17.47 -7.37
C PRO A 26 -1.32 17.45 -7.93
N VAL A 27 -1.66 18.31 -8.88
CA VAL A 27 -2.99 18.36 -9.50
C VAL A 27 -3.25 17.08 -10.28
N VAL A 28 -2.29 16.60 -11.07
CA VAL A 28 -2.42 15.32 -11.80
C VAL A 28 -2.70 14.15 -10.84
N LEU A 29 -2.03 14.12 -9.69
CA LEU A 29 -2.29 13.08 -8.68
C LEU A 29 -3.65 13.26 -7.99
N THR A 30 -4.10 14.50 -7.79
CA THR A 30 -5.43 14.80 -7.23
C THR A 30 -6.52 14.36 -8.19
N ASP A 31 -6.42 14.69 -9.48
CA ASP A 31 -7.37 14.25 -10.50
C ASP A 31 -7.45 12.72 -10.58
N LEU A 32 -6.30 12.06 -10.44
CA LEU A 32 -6.25 10.59 -10.38
C LEU A 32 -6.93 10.03 -9.12
N ALA A 33 -6.80 10.72 -7.98
CA ALA A 33 -7.47 10.35 -6.74
C ALA A 33 -8.99 10.53 -6.87
N ASP A 34 -9.44 11.66 -7.40
CA ASP A 34 -10.85 11.95 -7.62
C ASP A 34 -11.49 10.93 -8.55
N PHE A 35 -10.80 10.58 -9.64
CA PHE A 35 -11.26 9.52 -10.54
C PHE A 35 -11.29 8.13 -9.85
N THR A 36 -10.30 7.81 -9.02
CA THR A 36 -10.29 6.55 -8.24
C THR A 36 -11.46 6.50 -7.26
N HIS A 37 -11.78 7.62 -6.61
CA HIS A 37 -12.95 7.75 -5.74
C HIS A 37 -14.25 7.58 -6.54
N LEU A 38 -14.39 8.24 -7.68
CA LEU A 38 -15.55 8.12 -8.57
C LEU A 38 -15.79 6.66 -8.98
N VAL A 39 -14.77 5.96 -9.45
CA VAL A 39 -14.84 4.54 -9.82
C VAL A 39 -15.25 3.68 -8.63
N THR A 40 -14.71 3.95 -7.46
CA THR A 40 -15.07 3.23 -6.23
C THR A 40 -16.54 3.48 -5.87
N ARG A 41 -17.00 4.72 -5.97
CA ARG A 41 -18.40 5.09 -5.73
C ARG A 41 -19.35 4.39 -6.70
N MET A 42 -19.04 4.38 -8.00
CA MET A 42 -19.83 3.69 -9.02
C MET A 42 -19.94 2.19 -8.79
N LYS A 43 -18.89 1.58 -8.21
CA LYS A 43 -18.87 0.15 -7.89
C LYS A 43 -19.86 -0.22 -6.79
N TYR A 44 -20.09 0.65 -5.82
CA TYR A 44 -21.04 0.44 -4.72
C TYR A 44 -22.41 1.03 -4.96
N VAL A 45 -22.49 2.10 -5.74
CA VAL A 45 -23.71 2.85 -6.04
C VAL A 45 -23.78 3.02 -7.55
N PRO A 46 -24.34 2.04 -8.29
CA PRO A 46 -24.42 2.10 -9.76
C PRO A 46 -25.10 3.36 -10.30
N ASP A 47 -26.10 3.87 -9.57
CA ASP A 47 -26.83 5.10 -9.93
C ASP A 47 -25.90 6.35 -9.95
N ALA A 48 -24.73 6.28 -9.31
CA ALA A 48 -23.74 7.36 -9.37
C ALA A 48 -23.24 7.64 -10.80
N ALA A 49 -23.35 6.67 -11.71
CA ALA A 49 -23.05 6.85 -13.13
C ALA A 49 -24.07 7.75 -13.86
N GLY A 50 -25.26 7.94 -13.28
CA GLY A 50 -26.29 8.84 -13.80
C GLY A 50 -26.13 10.31 -13.41
N ASP A 51 -25.10 10.66 -12.65
CA ASP A 51 -24.83 12.03 -12.22
C ASP A 51 -24.57 12.94 -13.43
N GLN A 52 -25.38 13.99 -13.58
CA GLN A 52 -25.28 14.92 -14.69
C GLN A 52 -24.05 15.84 -14.63
N SER A 53 -23.36 15.88 -13.49
CA SER A 53 -22.12 16.63 -13.34
C SER A 53 -20.93 15.95 -13.98
N LEU A 54 -21.03 14.64 -14.28
CA LEU A 54 -19.98 13.86 -14.90
C LEU A 54 -19.92 14.09 -16.41
N SER A 55 -18.69 14.22 -16.93
CA SER A 55 -18.47 14.17 -18.36
C SER A 55 -18.82 12.79 -18.93
N GLU A 56 -19.11 12.72 -20.22
CA GLU A 56 -19.41 11.46 -20.92
C GLU A 56 -18.25 10.46 -20.76
N ILE A 57 -17.00 10.96 -20.84
CA ILE A 57 -15.79 10.15 -20.70
C ILE A 57 -15.68 9.56 -19.30
N GLU A 58 -15.91 10.36 -18.25
CA GLU A 58 -15.87 9.89 -16.86
C GLU A 58 -16.93 8.85 -16.60
N ARG A 59 -18.14 9.05 -17.14
CA ARG A 59 -19.24 8.11 -16.99
C ARG A 59 -18.93 6.77 -17.65
N VAL A 60 -18.53 6.77 -18.92
CA VAL A 60 -18.26 5.54 -19.67
C VAL A 60 -17.05 4.81 -19.10
N ARG A 61 -15.94 5.53 -18.91
CA ARG A 61 -14.71 4.93 -18.35
C ARG A 61 -14.84 4.55 -16.89
N GLY A 62 -15.57 5.34 -16.11
CA GLY A 62 -15.84 5.04 -14.71
C GLY A 62 -16.56 3.71 -14.53
N VAL A 63 -17.60 3.45 -15.32
CA VAL A 63 -18.32 2.16 -15.30
C VAL A 63 -17.44 1.00 -15.76
N GLU A 64 -16.66 1.18 -16.83
CA GLU A 64 -15.72 0.17 -17.31
C GLU A 64 -14.73 -0.24 -16.21
N PHE A 65 -14.10 0.73 -15.56
CA PHE A 65 -13.16 0.49 -14.48
C PHE A 65 -13.83 -0.06 -13.22
N ALA A 66 -15.04 0.40 -12.88
CA ALA A 66 -15.80 -0.16 -11.77
C ALA A 66 -16.08 -1.65 -11.94
N ASN A 67 -16.30 -2.11 -13.16
CA ASN A 67 -16.53 -3.52 -13.47
C ASN A 67 -15.22 -4.35 -13.48
N SER A 68 -14.11 -3.76 -13.91
CA SER A 68 -12.84 -4.48 -14.14
C SER A 68 -11.89 -4.49 -12.94
N ILE A 69 -11.91 -3.46 -12.07
CA ILE A 69 -10.96 -3.33 -10.98
C ILE A 69 -11.54 -3.86 -9.66
N ALA A 70 -10.76 -4.66 -8.93
CA ALA A 70 -11.14 -5.12 -7.60
C ALA A 70 -11.19 -3.97 -6.58
N VAL A 71 -12.12 -4.02 -5.63
CA VAL A 71 -12.26 -3.00 -4.55
C VAL A 71 -10.98 -2.85 -3.75
N THR A 72 -10.31 -3.96 -3.46
CA THR A 72 -9.03 -3.98 -2.73
C THR A 72 -7.94 -3.20 -3.46
N ALA A 73 -7.91 -3.27 -4.80
CA ALA A 73 -6.98 -2.49 -5.61
C ALA A 73 -7.33 -1.00 -5.58
N LEU A 74 -8.62 -0.64 -5.74
CA LEU A 74 -9.09 0.75 -5.64
C LEU A 74 -8.77 1.36 -4.27
N SER A 75 -9.03 0.64 -3.18
CA SER A 75 -8.71 1.10 -1.82
C SER A 75 -7.21 1.31 -1.62
N ARG A 76 -6.38 0.42 -2.15
CA ARG A 76 -4.91 0.55 -2.10
C ARG A 76 -4.44 1.76 -2.88
N MET A 77 -4.94 1.95 -4.11
CA MET A 77 -4.63 3.12 -4.94
C MET A 77 -5.00 4.42 -4.23
N TRP A 78 -6.19 4.48 -3.65
CA TRP A 78 -6.67 5.62 -2.89
C TRP A 78 -5.72 5.98 -1.72
N GLN A 79 -5.37 5.00 -0.88
CA GLN A 79 -4.45 5.21 0.25
C GLN A 79 -3.07 5.70 -0.21
N MET A 80 -2.55 5.16 -1.32
CA MET A 80 -1.26 5.57 -1.86
C MET A 80 -1.31 7.00 -2.40
N LEU A 81 -2.41 7.41 -3.03
CA LEU A 81 -2.61 8.77 -3.52
C LEU A 81 -2.76 9.77 -2.37
N LEU A 82 -3.57 9.45 -1.34
CA LEU A 82 -3.71 10.29 -0.15
C LEU A 82 -2.38 10.58 0.55
N LYS A 83 -1.44 9.64 0.48
CA LYS A 83 -0.09 9.85 1.01
C LYS A 83 0.82 10.54 0.01
N GLY A 84 0.73 10.19 -1.27
CA GLY A 84 1.61 10.69 -2.33
C GLY A 84 1.38 12.15 -2.69
N ILE A 85 0.14 12.66 -2.61
CA ILE A 85 -0.18 14.06 -2.91
C ILE A 85 0.57 15.01 -1.98
N PRO A 86 0.43 14.95 -0.64
CA PRO A 86 1.18 15.83 0.25
C PRO A 86 2.70 15.60 0.20
N GLU A 87 3.18 14.38 -0.06
CA GLU A 87 4.60 14.13 -0.30
C GLU A 87 5.11 14.91 -1.53
N THR A 88 4.30 14.96 -2.59
CA THR A 88 4.63 15.69 -3.83
C THR A 88 4.60 17.19 -3.61
N GLU A 89 3.61 17.72 -2.89
CA GLU A 89 3.49 19.15 -2.55
C GLU A 89 4.66 19.65 -1.70
N ALA A 90 5.09 18.84 -0.72
CA ALA A 90 6.19 19.18 0.18
C ALA A 90 7.58 18.97 -0.44
N SER A 91 7.66 18.34 -1.61
CA SER A 91 8.93 17.99 -2.25
C SER A 91 9.59 19.21 -2.91
N SER A 92 10.92 19.33 -2.78
CA SER A 92 11.71 20.29 -3.57
C SER A 92 11.75 19.93 -5.08
N ARG A 93 11.34 18.71 -5.45
CA ARG A 93 11.26 18.20 -6.82
C ARG A 93 9.90 17.54 -7.07
N PRO A 94 8.80 18.31 -7.20
CA PRO A 94 7.45 17.77 -7.28
C PRO A 94 7.24 16.79 -8.43
N ALA A 95 7.83 17.03 -9.61
CA ALA A 95 7.72 16.11 -10.74
C ALA A 95 8.31 14.73 -10.42
N GLY A 96 9.54 14.67 -9.91
CA GLY A 96 10.16 13.40 -9.53
C GLY A 96 9.43 12.69 -8.38
N ALA A 97 8.85 13.43 -7.43
CA ALA A 97 8.01 12.86 -6.38
C ALA A 97 6.74 12.23 -6.97
N ALA A 98 6.04 12.92 -7.89
CA ALA A 98 4.87 12.40 -8.57
C ALA A 98 5.19 11.14 -9.40
N GLU A 99 6.30 11.13 -10.13
CA GLU A 99 6.78 9.94 -10.86
C GLU A 99 6.93 8.73 -9.93
N MET A 100 7.53 8.92 -8.75
CA MET A 100 7.67 7.84 -7.76
C MET A 100 6.32 7.36 -7.21
N VAL A 101 5.34 8.25 -7.07
CA VAL A 101 3.97 7.85 -6.71
C VAL A 101 3.35 7.00 -7.80
N LEU A 102 3.47 7.42 -9.07
CA LEU A 102 2.94 6.68 -10.22
C LEU A 102 3.58 5.30 -10.39
N ILE A 103 4.90 5.18 -10.22
CA ILE A 103 5.62 3.90 -10.24
C ILE A 103 5.09 2.98 -9.13
N ARG A 104 4.97 3.48 -7.91
CA ARG A 104 4.43 2.71 -6.77
C ARG A 104 3.00 2.22 -7.05
N LEU A 105 2.15 3.08 -7.62
CA LEU A 105 0.78 2.73 -8.00
C LEU A 105 0.74 1.62 -9.06
N ALA A 106 1.54 1.73 -10.12
CA ALA A 106 1.61 0.74 -11.18
C ALA A 106 2.10 -0.63 -10.66
N HIS A 107 3.10 -0.62 -9.78
CA HIS A 107 3.57 -1.83 -9.10
C HIS A 107 2.49 -2.45 -8.20
N ALA A 108 1.81 -1.62 -7.42
CA ALA A 108 0.78 -2.09 -6.49
C ALA A 108 -0.45 -2.69 -7.19
N ALA A 109 -0.76 -2.22 -8.42
CA ALA A 109 -1.87 -2.75 -9.22
C ALA A 109 -1.66 -4.22 -9.60
N ASN A 110 -0.41 -4.65 -9.79
CA ASN A 110 -0.06 -6.02 -10.18
C ASN A 110 0.18 -6.97 -8.99
N LEU A 111 0.18 -6.46 -7.77
CA LEU A 111 0.36 -7.31 -6.60
C LEU A 111 -0.93 -8.08 -6.32
N PRO A 112 -0.86 -9.41 -6.17
CA PRO A 112 -2.01 -10.20 -5.74
C PRO A 112 -2.53 -9.72 -4.39
N SER A 113 -3.82 -9.89 -4.16
CA SER A 113 -4.36 -9.63 -2.83
C SER A 113 -3.73 -10.63 -1.82
N PRO A 114 -3.67 -10.29 -0.53
CA PRO A 114 -3.21 -11.23 0.49
C PRO A 114 -3.96 -12.56 0.45
N GLU A 115 -5.25 -12.53 0.11
CA GLU A 115 -6.12 -13.69 -0.04
C GLU A 115 -5.73 -14.54 -1.26
N ASP A 116 -5.44 -13.91 -2.40
CA ASP A 116 -4.98 -14.60 -3.61
C ASP A 116 -3.58 -15.20 -3.40
N ALA A 117 -2.70 -14.47 -2.70
CA ALA A 117 -1.37 -14.98 -2.35
C ALA A 117 -1.47 -16.19 -1.41
N ALA A 118 -2.34 -16.13 -0.40
CA ALA A 118 -2.59 -17.25 0.51
C ALA A 118 -3.18 -18.46 -0.22
N ARG A 119 -4.14 -18.22 -1.13
CA ARG A 119 -4.72 -19.28 -1.96
C ARG A 119 -3.67 -19.97 -2.84
N ARG A 120 -2.84 -19.19 -3.55
CA ARG A 120 -1.75 -19.73 -4.38
C ARG A 120 -0.75 -20.53 -3.55
N LEU A 121 -0.44 -20.06 -2.34
CA LEU A 121 0.45 -20.78 -1.44
C LEU A 121 -0.17 -22.10 -0.97
N ALA A 122 -1.47 -22.11 -0.64
CA ALA A 122 -2.20 -23.32 -0.30
C ALA A 122 -2.25 -24.31 -1.47
N GLU A 123 -2.49 -23.86 -2.70
CA GLU A 123 -2.48 -24.67 -3.90
C GLU A 123 -1.10 -25.31 -4.15
N LEU A 124 -0.02 -24.55 -3.97
CA LEU A 124 1.35 -25.06 -4.09
C LEU A 124 1.65 -26.10 -3.01
N SER A 125 1.19 -25.91 -1.77
CA SER A 125 1.39 -26.87 -0.67
C SER A 125 0.58 -28.16 -0.85
N HIS A 126 -0.54 -28.12 -1.58
CA HIS A 126 -1.35 -29.32 -1.91
C HIS A 126 -0.85 -30.02 -3.18
N GLY A 127 -0.12 -29.32 -4.06
CA GLY A 127 0.43 -29.89 -5.30
C GLY A 127 1.71 -30.70 -5.11
N GLU A 128 2.42 -30.58 -3.99
CA GLU A 128 3.63 -31.35 -3.68
C GLU A 128 3.36 -32.68 -2.94
N GLY A 129 2.11 -33.13 -2.83
CA GLY A 129 1.71 -34.38 -2.23
C GLY A 129 1.80 -35.60 -3.15
N GLY A 130 2.64 -35.58 -4.20
CA GLY A 130 2.79 -36.70 -5.16
C GLY A 130 4.24 -37.07 -5.44
N GLY A 131 4.87 -37.85 -4.55
CA GLY A 131 6.03 -38.65 -4.92
C GLY A 131 7.41 -38.12 -4.63
N ASN A 132 7.94 -38.32 -3.43
CA ASN A 132 9.18 -39.09 -3.27
C ASN A 132 9.46 -39.28 -1.76
N GLY A 133 9.42 -40.53 -1.31
CA GLY A 133 9.78 -40.90 0.04
C GLY A 133 11.24 -40.54 0.35
N VAL A 134 11.43 -39.42 1.01
CA VAL A 134 12.72 -39.11 1.64
C VAL A 134 12.79 -39.90 2.93
N ARG A 135 13.55 -40.99 2.86
CA ARG A 135 13.99 -41.90 3.90
C ARG A 135 14.49 -41.07 5.10
N ALA A 136 13.88 -41.26 6.25
CA ALA A 136 14.31 -40.64 7.51
C ALA A 136 15.79 -40.95 7.77
N PRO A 137 16.61 -39.98 8.18
CA PRO A 137 17.95 -40.27 8.64
C PRO A 137 17.89 -41.00 9.97
N GLN A 138 18.52 -42.19 9.99
CA GLN A 138 18.67 -43.02 11.18
C GLN A 138 19.40 -42.21 12.29
N SER A 139 18.81 -42.24 13.48
CA SER A 139 19.41 -41.69 14.69
C SER A 139 20.70 -42.45 15.02
N TYR A 140 21.83 -41.72 14.93
CA TYR A 140 23.07 -42.13 15.60
C TYR A 140 22.94 -41.74 17.08
N GLY A 141 22.91 -42.75 17.96
CA GLY A 141 23.01 -42.60 19.39
C GLY A 141 24.41 -42.14 19.80
N GLY A 142 24.48 -41.13 20.65
CA GLY A 142 25.71 -40.55 21.23
C GLY A 142 25.38 -39.67 22.40
N ASN A 143 25.30 -40.27 23.57
CA ASN A 143 25.73 -39.92 24.91
C ASN A 143 25.84 -38.39 25.31
N GLY A 144 25.01 -37.98 26.28
CA GLY A 144 25.42 -37.18 27.44
C GLY A 144 25.72 -35.70 27.19
N GLY A 145 24.79 -34.83 27.54
CA GLY A 145 25.02 -33.40 27.73
C GLY A 145 23.76 -32.71 28.27
N GLN A 146 23.79 -32.38 29.55
CA GLN A 146 22.77 -31.70 30.31
C GLN A 146 22.41 -30.33 29.68
N PRO A 147 21.14 -29.93 29.55
CA PRO A 147 20.80 -28.58 29.14
C PRO A 147 20.93 -27.62 30.35
N THR A 148 21.81 -26.65 30.25
CA THR A 148 21.87 -25.49 31.17
C THR A 148 20.72 -24.56 30.85
N ALA A 149 19.85 -24.38 31.84
CA ALA A 149 18.76 -23.43 31.81
C ALA A 149 19.33 -22.00 31.87
N TYR A 150 19.08 -21.20 30.85
CA TYR A 150 19.26 -19.74 30.92
C TYR A 150 18.04 -19.13 31.64
N SER A 151 18.22 -18.72 32.86
CA SER A 151 17.27 -17.89 33.63
C SER A 151 17.34 -16.45 33.10
N ASN A 152 16.25 -15.99 32.52
CA ASN A 152 16.04 -14.60 32.10
C ASN A 152 15.62 -13.78 33.36
N THR A 153 16.55 -13.07 33.95
CA THR A 153 16.27 -12.12 35.03
C THR A 153 15.86 -10.78 34.46
N SER A 154 14.56 -10.50 34.50
CA SER A 154 14.01 -9.17 34.19
C SER A 154 14.40 -8.21 35.33
N SER A 155 15.28 -7.26 35.04
CA SER A 155 15.58 -6.13 35.91
C SER A 155 14.46 -5.10 35.86
N ALA A 156 13.67 -5.03 36.89
CA ALA A 156 12.69 -3.97 37.13
C ALA A 156 13.42 -2.66 37.45
N VAL A 157 13.29 -1.66 36.58
CA VAL A 157 13.72 -0.29 36.85
C VAL A 157 12.63 0.39 37.66
N SER A 158 12.92 0.62 38.96
CA SER A 158 12.13 1.42 39.88
C SER A 158 12.17 2.90 39.46
N ARG A 159 11.02 3.47 39.12
CA ARG A 159 10.84 4.92 38.96
C ARG A 159 10.68 5.54 40.34
N GLN A 160 11.59 6.44 40.68
CA GLN A 160 11.53 7.32 41.82
C GLN A 160 10.66 8.55 41.48
N PRO A 161 9.74 8.99 42.33
CA PRO A 161 8.94 10.18 42.08
C PRO A 161 9.72 11.45 42.42
N ASP A 162 9.79 12.38 41.46
CA ASP A 162 10.35 13.71 41.65
C ASP A 162 9.46 14.58 42.53
N ALA A 163 10.12 15.29 43.46
CA ALA A 163 9.52 16.21 44.39
C ALA A 163 9.09 17.55 43.74
N PRO A 164 8.11 18.28 44.31
CA PRO A 164 7.56 19.49 43.73
C PRO A 164 8.50 20.68 43.92
N MET A 165 8.78 21.40 42.82
CA MET A 165 9.51 22.68 42.85
C MET A 165 8.64 23.79 43.42
N ARG A 166 9.17 24.39 44.49
CA ARG A 166 8.66 25.52 45.26
C ARG A 166 8.72 26.81 44.42
N ALA A 167 7.58 27.49 44.27
CA ALA A 167 7.50 28.82 43.74
C ALA A 167 8.24 29.82 44.65
N GLN A 168 9.10 30.64 44.06
CA GLN A 168 9.61 31.85 44.69
C GLN A 168 8.96 33.07 44.01
N SER A 169 8.17 33.76 44.79
CA SER A 169 7.71 35.12 44.57
C SER A 169 8.80 36.12 45.01
N GLY A 170 9.05 37.12 44.17
CA GLY A 170 9.77 38.34 44.53
C GLY A 170 9.50 39.32 43.39
N GLY A 171 8.86 40.42 43.52
CA GLY A 171 8.77 41.54 44.39
C GLY A 171 9.82 42.57 44.05
N ALA A 172 9.47 43.56 43.25
CA ALA A 172 9.73 44.97 43.22
C ALA A 172 9.58 45.55 41.83
#